data_f652c51b415b9b16074688c5c60f894c
#
_entry.id   f652c51b415b9b16074688c5c60f894c
#
_cell.length_a   1.000
_cell.length_b   1.000
_cell.length_c   1.000
_cell.angle_alpha   90.00
_cell.angle_beta   90.00
_cell.angle_gamma   90.00
#
_symmetry.space_group_name_H-M   'P 1'
#
loop_
_entity.id
_entity.type
_entity.pdbx_description
1 polymer ?
#
loop_
_entity_poly.entity_id
_entity_poly.type
_entity_poly.pdbx_seq_one_letter_code
_entity_poly.pdbx_strand_id
1 'polypeptide(L)'
;SSDVCSSDLDYNPIRRQCWQLGLDAKPSELDYTDHFFEEEWRLVIQEQGISSKQEYIKAKRNGRGTRLNRKERLLAWNVFEEYLLQLSHKNLKEMPDAMRDCLQVIDSKSIKPMYSSIIVDEGQDMGTQAYQLLRKLVPEKSNDIFIVGDGHQRIYRNKVVLGRCGINIIGRGRKLRINYRTTEETKKLAVSVLEGITIDDLDAGFDDAKGYVSLMHGENPEVLNFSGFMDEADAICERIEQLNAAGVELHDICVVARTNDLRDSYSSEIKKAGFETYSIKANGSENRDVDGVRVATMHRVKGLEFQHLFVAGVNDDKLPLKSFISNDPVEIREHDISERALLHVAMTRAMKSLVVTSHGKVSHFLVVG
;
A
#
# COMPACT_ATOMS: atom_id res chain seq x y z
N SER A 1 -13.59 9.08 0.42
CA SER A 1 -12.85 7.94 0.92
C SER A 1 -11.59 7.71 0.11
N SER A 2 -10.51 7.53 0.80
CA SER A 2 -9.14 7.53 0.33
C SER A 2 -8.66 6.21 -0.33
N ASP A 3 -9.55 5.40 -0.84
CA ASP A 3 -9.20 4.08 -1.39
C ASP A 3 -8.81 4.09 -2.86
N VAL A 4 -8.41 5.25 -3.39
CA VAL A 4 -7.90 5.36 -4.76
C VAL A 4 -6.38 5.16 -4.71
N CYS A 5 -5.99 3.91 -4.62
CA CYS A 5 -4.61 3.52 -4.60
C CYS A 5 -4.12 3.08 -5.98
N SER A 6 -2.82 3.23 -6.23
CA SER A 6 -2.14 2.78 -7.46
C SER A 6 -2.31 1.28 -7.75
N SER A 7 -2.73 0.48 -6.76
CA SER A 7 -3.16 -0.91 -6.94
C SER A 7 -4.57 -1.05 -7.57
N ASP A 8 -5.31 0.05 -7.76
CA ASP A 8 -6.63 0.03 -8.40
C ASP A 8 -6.58 -0.22 -9.91
N LEU A 9 -5.41 -0.25 -10.53
CA LEU A 9 -5.23 -0.85 -11.86
C LEU A 9 -5.80 -2.26 -11.90
N ASP A 10 -5.62 -3.02 -10.80
CA ASP A 10 -6.08 -4.41 -10.72
C ASP A 10 -7.59 -4.56 -10.53
N TYR A 11 -8.31 -3.54 -10.06
CA TYR A 11 -9.73 -3.63 -9.71
C TYR A 11 -10.69 -3.02 -10.73
N ASN A 12 -10.20 -2.16 -11.65
CA ASN A 12 -11.03 -1.64 -12.73
C ASN A 12 -10.78 -2.42 -14.03
N PRO A 13 -11.68 -3.35 -14.41
CA PRO A 13 -11.48 -4.19 -15.59
C PRO A 13 -11.34 -3.39 -16.90
N ILE A 14 -11.98 -2.22 -17.00
CA ILE A 14 -11.90 -1.37 -18.19
C ILE A 14 -10.50 -0.75 -18.28
N ARG A 15 -9.96 -0.26 -17.17
CA ARG A 15 -8.61 0.31 -17.11
C ARG A 15 -7.56 -0.73 -17.43
N ARG A 16 -7.68 -1.96 -16.86
CA ARG A 16 -6.80 -3.09 -17.18
C ARG A 16 -6.84 -3.42 -18.66
N GLN A 17 -8.03 -3.44 -19.27
CA GLN A 17 -8.15 -3.66 -20.71
C GLN A 17 -7.44 -2.56 -21.52
N CYS A 18 -7.61 -1.27 -21.16
CA CYS A 18 -6.89 -0.19 -21.83
C CYS A 18 -5.37 -0.32 -21.67
N TRP A 19 -4.91 -0.70 -20.48
CA TRP A 19 -3.49 -0.92 -20.21
C TRP A 19 -2.91 -2.06 -21.04
N GLN A 20 -3.64 -3.18 -21.14
CA GLN A 20 -3.22 -4.31 -21.96
C GLN A 20 -3.08 -3.93 -23.44
N LEU A 21 -4.03 -3.18 -23.99
CA LEU A 21 -3.94 -2.66 -25.36
C LEU A 21 -2.71 -1.74 -25.54
N GLY A 22 -2.39 -0.93 -24.52
CA GLY A 22 -1.14 -0.18 -24.52
C GLY A 22 0.10 -1.08 -24.57
N LEU A 23 0.15 -2.12 -23.75
CA LEU A 23 1.25 -3.09 -23.73
C LEU A 23 1.37 -3.86 -25.07
N ASP A 24 0.25 -4.19 -25.71
CA ASP A 24 0.22 -4.86 -27.00
C ASP A 24 0.86 -3.99 -28.13
N ALA A 25 0.89 -2.65 -27.93
CA ALA A 25 1.60 -1.72 -28.81
C ALA A 25 3.12 -1.62 -28.55
N LYS A 26 3.66 -2.44 -27.62
CA LYS A 26 5.09 -2.48 -27.32
C LYS A 26 5.89 -2.93 -28.54
N PRO A 27 6.86 -2.13 -29.03
CA PRO A 27 7.75 -2.54 -30.09
C PRO A 27 8.61 -3.74 -29.70
N SER A 28 8.79 -4.67 -30.64
CA SER A 28 9.60 -5.89 -30.43
C SER A 28 11.07 -5.65 -30.10
N GLU A 29 11.57 -4.44 -30.40
CA GLU A 29 12.93 -4.01 -30.11
C GLU A 29 13.16 -3.68 -28.62
N LEU A 30 12.08 -3.58 -27.82
CA LEU A 30 12.15 -3.32 -26.38
C LEU A 30 11.97 -4.61 -25.59
N ASP A 31 13.05 -5.08 -25.01
CA ASP A 31 13.05 -6.26 -24.11
C ASP A 31 12.88 -5.81 -22.66
N TYR A 32 11.75 -5.10 -22.37
CA TYR A 32 11.35 -4.73 -21.03
C TYR A 32 10.07 -5.44 -20.63
N THR A 33 9.95 -5.76 -19.33
CA THR A 33 8.76 -6.41 -18.76
C THR A 33 7.57 -5.45 -18.73
N ASP A 34 6.36 -6.00 -18.66
CA ASP A 34 5.13 -5.20 -18.49
C ASP A 34 5.19 -4.34 -17.22
N HIS A 35 5.74 -4.91 -16.13
CA HIS A 35 6.00 -4.20 -14.89
C HIS A 35 6.90 -2.96 -15.07
N PHE A 36 7.92 -3.04 -15.94
CA PHE A 36 8.77 -1.90 -16.26
C PHE A 36 7.93 -0.72 -16.79
N PHE A 37 6.97 -0.98 -17.69
CA PHE A 37 6.11 0.06 -18.26
C PHE A 37 5.12 0.61 -17.22
N GLU A 38 4.59 -0.23 -16.33
CA GLU A 38 3.73 0.22 -15.23
C GLU A 38 4.45 1.18 -14.30
N GLU A 39 5.66 0.84 -13.89
CA GLU A 39 6.49 1.69 -13.04
C GLU A 39 6.94 2.98 -13.76
N GLU A 40 7.26 2.90 -15.06
CA GLU A 40 7.61 4.07 -15.87
C GLU A 40 6.41 5.02 -16.01
N TRP A 41 5.21 4.46 -16.24
CA TRP A 41 3.97 5.22 -16.24
C TRP A 41 3.75 5.92 -14.91
N ARG A 42 3.82 5.18 -13.81
CA ARG A 42 3.51 5.68 -12.48
C ARG A 42 4.54 6.71 -11.98
N LEU A 43 5.83 6.36 -12.03
CA LEU A 43 6.90 7.13 -11.40
C LEU A 43 7.45 8.26 -12.28
N VAL A 44 7.27 8.19 -13.59
CA VAL A 44 7.82 9.19 -14.52
C VAL A 44 6.72 9.99 -15.19
N ILE A 45 5.75 9.33 -15.82
CA ILE A 45 4.72 10.00 -16.62
C ILE A 45 3.68 10.65 -15.72
N GLN A 46 3.07 9.89 -14.86
CA GLN A 46 2.02 10.40 -13.96
C GLN A 46 2.59 11.38 -12.93
N GLU A 47 3.74 11.09 -12.34
CA GLU A 47 4.34 11.97 -11.32
C GLU A 47 4.67 13.36 -11.88
N GLN A 48 5.14 13.46 -13.13
CA GLN A 48 5.52 14.72 -13.76
C GLN A 48 4.40 15.31 -14.65
N GLY A 49 3.26 14.65 -14.79
CA GLY A 49 2.15 15.12 -15.64
C GLY A 49 2.51 15.18 -17.12
N ILE A 50 3.29 14.20 -17.60
CA ILE A 50 3.74 14.14 -18.98
C ILE A 50 2.57 13.76 -19.88
N SER A 51 2.31 14.58 -20.90
CA SER A 51 1.22 14.39 -21.84
C SER A 51 1.66 14.18 -23.28
N SER A 52 2.96 14.32 -23.55
CA SER A 52 3.49 14.23 -24.90
C SER A 52 4.83 13.50 -24.98
N LYS A 53 5.10 12.93 -26.15
CA LYS A 53 6.37 12.29 -26.50
C LYS A 53 7.58 13.17 -26.29
N GLN A 54 7.45 14.47 -26.61
CA GLN A 54 8.54 15.43 -26.46
C GLN A 54 8.87 15.72 -25.01
N GLU A 55 7.86 15.79 -24.14
CA GLU A 55 8.04 15.91 -22.71
C GLU A 55 8.67 14.66 -22.13
N TYR A 56 8.22 13.46 -22.53
CA TYR A 56 8.79 12.22 -22.05
C TYR A 56 10.27 12.03 -22.39
N ILE A 57 10.69 12.42 -23.60
CA ILE A 57 12.10 12.39 -23.99
C ILE A 57 12.97 13.22 -23.03
N LYS A 58 12.45 14.33 -22.52
CA LYS A 58 13.16 15.26 -21.62
C LYS A 58 12.94 14.94 -20.14
N ALA A 59 12.04 14.01 -19.82
CA ALA A 59 11.65 13.70 -18.45
C ALA A 59 12.83 13.24 -17.60
N LYS A 60 12.83 13.64 -16.34
CA LYS A 60 13.74 13.10 -15.33
C LYS A 60 13.22 11.75 -14.86
N ARG A 61 14.10 10.75 -14.82
CA ARG A 61 13.74 9.39 -14.39
C ARG A 61 14.33 9.10 -13.01
N ASN A 62 14.01 9.97 -12.05
CA ASN A 62 14.43 9.81 -10.67
C ASN A 62 13.80 8.55 -10.06
N GLY A 63 14.57 7.74 -9.34
CA GLY A 63 14.07 6.51 -8.74
C GLY A 63 13.97 5.31 -9.69
N ARG A 64 14.39 5.48 -10.97
CA ARG A 64 14.47 4.39 -11.95
C ARG A 64 15.94 3.98 -12.11
N GLY A 65 16.27 2.71 -11.86
CA GLY A 65 17.62 2.17 -12.02
C GLY A 65 17.97 1.89 -13.48
N THR A 66 17.00 1.37 -14.26
CA THR A 66 17.18 1.09 -15.69
C THR A 66 17.28 2.37 -16.49
N ARG A 67 18.39 2.53 -17.22
CA ARG A 67 18.59 3.69 -18.10
C ARG A 67 17.90 3.48 -19.45
N LEU A 68 17.26 4.52 -19.97
CA LEU A 68 16.71 4.55 -21.32
C LEU A 68 17.45 5.61 -22.13
N ASN A 69 17.97 5.23 -23.29
CA ASN A 69 18.46 6.17 -24.28
C ASN A 69 17.29 6.85 -25.03
N ARG A 70 17.60 7.83 -25.88
CA ARG A 70 16.57 8.60 -26.59
C ARG A 70 15.71 7.72 -27.52
N LYS A 71 16.32 6.72 -28.20
CA LYS A 71 15.61 5.82 -29.11
C LYS A 71 14.65 4.94 -28.33
N GLU A 72 15.09 4.36 -27.23
CA GLU A 72 14.25 3.54 -26.35
C GLU A 72 13.07 4.34 -25.76
N ARG A 73 13.29 5.59 -25.36
CA ARG A 73 12.17 6.44 -24.91
C ARG A 73 11.15 6.70 -26.01
N LEU A 74 11.62 6.93 -27.25
CA LEU A 74 10.73 7.10 -28.39
C LEU A 74 9.87 5.86 -28.65
N LEU A 75 10.46 4.68 -28.53
CA LEU A 75 9.77 3.41 -28.69
C LEU A 75 8.83 3.10 -27.52
N ALA A 76 9.27 3.35 -26.26
CA ALA A 76 8.46 3.13 -25.08
C ALA A 76 7.21 4.04 -25.06
N TRP A 77 7.30 5.23 -25.65
CA TRP A 77 6.15 6.12 -25.74
C TRP A 77 4.96 5.51 -26.48
N ASN A 78 5.16 4.60 -27.41
CA ASN A 78 4.06 3.96 -28.14
C ASN A 78 3.08 3.23 -27.20
N VAL A 79 3.60 2.60 -26.15
CA VAL A 79 2.78 1.95 -25.12
C VAL A 79 1.88 2.96 -24.41
N PHE A 80 2.46 4.09 -24.00
CA PHE A 80 1.77 5.12 -23.24
C PHE A 80 0.79 5.93 -24.09
N GLU A 81 1.16 6.20 -25.34
CA GLU A 81 0.31 6.89 -26.32
C GLU A 81 -0.95 6.06 -26.63
N GLU A 82 -0.78 4.75 -26.85
CA GLU A 82 -1.91 3.85 -27.06
C GLU A 82 -2.79 3.74 -25.82
N TYR A 83 -2.20 3.62 -24.63
CA TYR A 83 -2.95 3.60 -23.39
C TYR A 83 -3.80 4.88 -23.20
N LEU A 84 -3.22 6.05 -23.42
CA LEU A 84 -3.91 7.33 -23.35
C LEU A 84 -5.05 7.42 -24.39
N LEU A 85 -4.82 6.91 -25.61
CA LEU A 85 -5.82 6.84 -26.66
C LEU A 85 -7.01 5.96 -26.25
N GLN A 86 -6.75 4.80 -25.68
CA GLN A 86 -7.80 3.89 -25.22
C GLN A 86 -8.61 4.47 -24.05
N LEU A 87 -7.96 5.15 -23.10
CA LEU A 87 -8.67 5.89 -22.05
C LEU A 87 -9.57 6.98 -22.64
N SER A 88 -9.05 7.74 -23.59
CA SER A 88 -9.79 8.81 -24.27
C SER A 88 -11.03 8.26 -25.01
N HIS A 89 -10.90 7.16 -25.75
CA HIS A 89 -12.01 6.52 -26.46
C HIS A 89 -13.14 6.08 -25.51
N LYS A 90 -12.80 5.77 -24.28
CA LYS A 90 -13.75 5.36 -23.23
C LYS A 90 -14.23 6.52 -22.36
N ASN A 91 -13.81 7.76 -22.65
CA ASN A 91 -14.05 8.94 -21.81
C ASN A 91 -13.58 8.76 -20.36
N LEU A 92 -12.46 8.10 -20.17
CA LEU A 92 -11.84 7.85 -18.86
C LEU A 92 -10.60 8.71 -18.67
N LYS A 93 -10.34 9.07 -17.43
CA LYS A 93 -9.09 9.70 -16.96
C LYS A 93 -8.62 9.01 -15.69
N GLU A 94 -7.32 8.98 -15.49
CA GLU A 94 -6.78 8.60 -14.19
C GLU A 94 -6.94 9.72 -13.17
N MET A 95 -6.99 9.36 -11.90
CA MET A 95 -7.20 10.33 -10.82
C MET A 95 -6.14 11.45 -10.80
N PRO A 96 -4.83 11.19 -10.99
CA PRO A 96 -3.83 12.24 -11.07
C PRO A 96 -4.07 13.22 -12.23
N ASP A 97 -4.57 12.74 -13.39
CA ASP A 97 -4.92 13.61 -14.53
C ASP A 97 -6.13 14.47 -14.21
N ALA A 98 -7.16 13.90 -13.58
CA ALA A 98 -8.34 14.65 -13.15
C ALA A 98 -7.96 15.74 -12.12
N MET A 99 -7.06 15.46 -11.20
CA MET A 99 -6.56 16.45 -10.25
C MET A 99 -5.79 17.59 -10.94
N ARG A 100 -4.98 17.28 -11.97
CA ARG A 100 -4.30 18.29 -12.80
C ARG A 100 -5.28 19.15 -13.57
N ASP A 101 -6.33 18.56 -14.15
CA ASP A 101 -7.39 19.31 -14.80
C ASP A 101 -8.09 20.26 -13.82
N CYS A 102 -8.39 19.81 -12.61
CA CYS A 102 -8.95 20.65 -11.54
C CYS A 102 -8.03 21.84 -11.23
N LEU A 103 -6.72 21.62 -11.11
CA LEU A 103 -5.74 22.68 -10.89
C LEU A 103 -5.77 23.70 -12.03
N GLN A 104 -5.78 23.25 -13.29
CA GLN A 104 -5.87 24.13 -14.46
C GLN A 104 -7.17 24.96 -14.47
N VAL A 105 -8.31 24.36 -14.10
CA VAL A 105 -9.59 25.06 -13.99
C VAL A 105 -9.54 26.11 -12.89
N ILE A 106 -8.99 25.78 -11.72
CA ILE A 106 -8.85 26.71 -10.60
C ILE A 106 -8.00 27.93 -11.01
N ASP A 107 -6.86 27.68 -11.65
CA ASP A 107 -5.94 28.74 -12.06
C ASP A 107 -6.51 29.60 -13.22
N SER A 108 -7.09 28.97 -14.25
CA SER A 108 -7.62 29.68 -15.43
C SER A 108 -8.85 30.52 -15.10
N LYS A 109 -9.70 30.04 -14.17
CA LYS A 109 -10.92 30.77 -13.75
C LYS A 109 -10.70 31.64 -12.51
N SER A 110 -9.48 31.70 -11.99
CA SER A 110 -9.13 32.44 -10.76
C SER A 110 -10.09 32.13 -9.60
N ILE A 111 -10.41 30.84 -9.43
CA ILE A 111 -11.33 30.39 -8.39
C ILE A 111 -10.69 30.65 -7.02
N LYS A 112 -11.42 31.37 -6.17
CA LYS A 112 -10.97 31.64 -4.80
C LYS A 112 -10.96 30.36 -3.95
N PRO A 113 -10.03 30.22 -3.00
CA PRO A 113 -10.02 29.11 -2.07
C PRO A 113 -11.38 28.93 -1.39
N MET A 114 -11.84 27.67 -1.34
CA MET A 114 -13.20 27.33 -0.87
C MET A 114 -13.24 27.01 0.62
N TYR A 115 -12.10 26.63 1.19
CA TYR A 115 -12.01 26.19 2.57
C TYR A 115 -11.14 27.12 3.41
N SER A 116 -11.40 27.18 4.70
CA SER A 116 -10.58 27.95 5.63
C SER A 116 -9.37 27.18 6.12
N SER A 117 -9.49 25.84 6.20
CA SER A 117 -8.43 24.90 6.57
C SER A 117 -8.76 23.51 6.03
N ILE A 118 -7.73 22.67 5.90
CA ILE A 118 -7.83 21.28 5.45
C ILE A 118 -7.10 20.40 6.47
N ILE A 119 -7.73 19.28 6.83
CA ILE A 119 -7.13 18.22 7.62
C ILE A 119 -6.95 17.01 6.72
N VAL A 120 -5.73 16.49 6.66
CA VAL A 120 -5.36 15.30 5.89
C VAL A 120 -5.01 14.20 6.87
N ASP A 121 -5.69 13.09 6.78
CA ASP A 121 -5.33 11.84 7.45
C ASP A 121 -4.69 10.88 6.45
N GLU A 122 -3.87 9.94 6.95
CA GLU A 122 -3.09 8.99 6.12
C GLU A 122 -2.28 9.69 5.02
N GLY A 123 -1.68 10.82 5.34
CA GLY A 123 -0.97 11.68 4.38
C GLY A 123 0.14 10.98 3.60
N GLN A 124 0.73 9.89 4.12
CA GLN A 124 1.75 9.09 3.43
C GLN A 124 1.24 8.39 2.17
N ASP A 125 -0.08 8.26 2.00
CA ASP A 125 -0.69 7.60 0.84
C ASP A 125 -1.04 8.56 -0.30
N MET A 126 -0.98 9.86 -0.04
CA MET A 126 -1.35 10.86 -1.03
C MET A 126 -0.20 11.16 -2.00
N GLY A 127 -0.55 11.34 -3.28
CA GLY A 127 0.39 11.71 -4.33
C GLY A 127 0.61 13.23 -4.43
N THR A 128 1.61 13.61 -5.22
CA THR A 128 2.01 15.01 -5.49
C THR A 128 0.84 15.87 -5.98
N GLN A 129 0.04 15.35 -6.94
CA GLN A 129 -1.10 16.07 -7.53
C GLN A 129 -2.20 16.35 -6.51
N ALA A 130 -2.45 15.41 -5.60
CA ALA A 130 -3.40 15.58 -4.52
C ALA A 130 -2.98 16.71 -3.58
N TYR A 131 -1.73 16.73 -3.12
CA TYR A 131 -1.23 17.80 -2.27
C TYR A 131 -1.21 19.16 -2.96
N GLN A 132 -0.87 19.22 -4.24
CA GLN A 132 -0.94 20.46 -5.03
C GLN A 132 -2.39 20.98 -5.12
N LEU A 133 -3.35 20.08 -5.33
CA LEU A 133 -4.77 20.44 -5.36
C LEU A 133 -5.24 20.95 -3.99
N LEU A 134 -4.93 20.23 -2.92
CA LEU A 134 -5.27 20.65 -1.56
C LEU A 134 -4.68 22.03 -1.23
N ARG A 135 -3.43 22.30 -1.65
CA ARG A 135 -2.81 23.62 -1.45
C ARG A 135 -3.60 24.76 -2.11
N LYS A 136 -4.19 24.51 -3.27
CA LYS A 136 -4.99 25.51 -4.01
C LYS A 136 -6.39 25.75 -3.40
N LEU A 137 -6.92 24.78 -2.66
CA LEU A 137 -8.27 24.86 -2.10
C LEU A 137 -8.36 25.66 -0.80
N VAL A 138 -7.24 26.03 -0.21
CA VAL A 138 -7.17 26.81 1.05
C VAL A 138 -6.18 27.98 0.91
N PRO A 139 -6.51 29.18 1.48
CA PRO A 139 -5.59 30.31 1.46
C PRO A 139 -4.35 30.01 2.30
N GLU A 140 -3.18 30.45 1.83
CA GLU A 140 -1.95 30.29 2.59
C GLU A 140 -1.96 31.16 3.82
N LYS A 141 -1.94 30.54 4.99
CA LYS A 141 -1.91 31.19 6.30
C LYS A 141 -1.40 30.24 7.39
N SER A 142 -1.29 30.75 8.59
CA SER A 142 -1.01 29.93 9.77
C SER A 142 -2.13 28.91 10.00
N ASN A 143 -1.78 27.64 10.20
CA ASN A 143 -2.70 26.51 10.47
C ASN A 143 -3.76 26.29 9.38
N ASP A 144 -3.38 26.45 8.14
CA ASP A 144 -4.24 26.24 6.96
C ASP A 144 -4.36 24.77 6.56
N ILE A 145 -3.26 24.00 6.64
CA ILE A 145 -3.23 22.56 6.36
C ILE A 145 -2.64 21.83 7.57
N PHE A 146 -3.36 20.84 8.06
CA PHE A 146 -2.90 19.91 9.11
C PHE A 146 -2.81 18.51 8.51
N ILE A 147 -1.64 17.89 8.57
CA ILE A 147 -1.37 16.59 7.97
C ILE A 147 -0.99 15.60 9.07
N VAL A 148 -1.68 14.47 9.10
CA VAL A 148 -1.33 13.30 9.91
C VAL A 148 -0.92 12.18 8.98
N GLY A 149 0.14 11.47 9.32
CA GLY A 149 0.62 10.34 8.52
C GLY A 149 1.73 9.58 9.23
N ASP A 150 1.94 8.35 8.80
CA ASP A 150 2.96 7.45 9.32
C ASP A 150 3.78 6.86 8.17
N GLY A 151 5.04 7.27 8.04
CA GLY A 151 5.95 6.78 7.01
C GLY A 151 6.18 5.26 7.06
N HIS A 152 6.08 4.64 8.26
CA HIS A 152 6.21 3.19 8.46
C HIS A 152 5.02 2.41 7.86
N GLN A 153 3.86 3.07 7.71
CA GLN A 153 2.66 2.50 7.09
C GLN A 153 2.54 2.81 5.59
N ARG A 154 3.61 3.31 4.97
CA ARG A 154 3.63 3.56 3.53
C ARG A 154 3.85 2.25 2.78
N ILE A 155 2.78 1.60 2.39
CA ILE A 155 2.80 0.40 1.54
C ILE A 155 2.82 0.74 0.04
N TYR A 156 2.64 2.01 -0.30
CA TYR A 156 2.63 2.53 -1.68
C TYR A 156 3.87 3.38 -1.95
N ARG A 157 4.44 3.24 -3.15
CA ARG A 157 5.72 3.87 -3.53
C ARG A 157 5.66 5.36 -3.83
N ASN A 158 4.64 6.08 -3.33
CA ASN A 158 4.52 7.51 -3.56
C ASN A 158 5.43 8.29 -2.60
N LYS A 159 6.57 8.79 -3.12
CA LYS A 159 7.46 9.66 -2.35
C LYS A 159 7.16 11.11 -2.69
N VAL A 160 6.45 11.80 -1.83
CA VAL A 160 6.10 13.20 -1.99
C VAL A 160 6.99 14.06 -1.11
N VAL A 161 7.52 15.13 -1.69
CA VAL A 161 8.20 16.19 -0.94
C VAL A 161 7.22 17.36 -0.81
N LEU A 162 6.64 17.55 0.37
CA LEU A 162 5.56 18.52 0.63
C LEU A 162 5.96 19.95 0.25
N GLY A 163 7.22 20.33 0.47
CA GLY A 163 7.74 21.62 0.05
C GLY A 163 7.62 21.90 -1.45
N ARG A 164 7.70 20.84 -2.29
CA ARG A 164 7.49 20.97 -3.76
C ARG A 164 6.02 21.12 -4.14
N CYS A 165 5.14 20.78 -3.24
CA CYS A 165 3.69 20.98 -3.40
C CYS A 165 3.21 22.34 -2.87
N GLY A 166 4.12 23.21 -2.41
CA GLY A 166 3.79 24.50 -1.81
C GLY A 166 3.35 24.40 -0.34
N ILE A 167 3.65 23.29 0.32
CA ILE A 167 3.29 23.04 1.73
C ILE A 167 4.59 23.02 2.55
N ASN A 168 4.87 24.09 3.29
CA ASN A 168 6.07 24.18 4.11
C ASN A 168 5.81 23.59 5.49
N ILE A 169 6.43 22.45 5.81
CA ILE A 169 6.36 21.79 7.11
C ILE A 169 7.64 21.88 7.93
N ILE A 170 8.67 22.57 7.45
CA ILE A 170 9.96 22.69 8.13
C ILE A 170 9.77 23.32 9.52
N GLY A 171 10.22 22.63 10.55
CA GLY A 171 10.09 23.05 11.96
C GLY A 171 8.66 22.93 12.52
N ARG A 172 7.70 22.45 11.75
CA ARG A 172 6.29 22.26 12.18
C ARG A 172 5.93 20.82 12.50
N GLY A 173 6.76 19.86 12.07
CA GLY A 173 6.52 18.42 12.34
C GLY A 173 6.57 18.10 13.83
N ARG A 174 5.67 17.21 14.25
CA ARG A 174 5.64 16.61 15.59
C ARG A 174 5.50 15.10 15.45
N LYS A 175 6.37 14.36 16.13
CA LYS A 175 6.29 12.89 16.15
C LYS A 175 5.53 12.44 17.40
N LEU A 176 4.47 11.65 17.17
CA LEU A 176 3.73 10.98 18.25
C LEU A 176 4.46 9.68 18.55
N ARG A 177 5.06 9.57 19.72
CA ARG A 177 5.92 8.43 20.10
C ARG A 177 5.23 7.43 21.02
N ILE A 178 4.04 7.73 21.49
CA ILE A 178 3.29 6.87 22.39
C ILE A 178 2.18 6.19 21.61
N ASN A 179 2.22 4.85 21.59
CA ASN A 179 1.18 4.01 20.99
C ASN A 179 0.22 3.55 22.09
N TYR A 180 -1.08 3.69 21.85
CA TYR A 180 -2.17 3.27 22.76
C TYR A 180 -2.99 2.12 22.18
N ARG A 181 -2.64 1.62 21.01
CA ARG A 181 -3.43 0.66 20.23
C ARG A 181 -2.89 -0.76 20.33
N THR A 182 -1.63 -0.94 19.98
CA THR A 182 -0.96 -2.23 19.85
C THR A 182 -0.11 -2.48 21.10
N THR A 183 -0.02 -3.71 21.58
CA THR A 183 0.84 -4.06 22.70
C THR A 183 2.32 -3.82 22.37
N GLU A 184 3.13 -3.58 23.40
CA GLU A 184 4.60 -3.39 23.23
C GLU A 184 5.24 -4.62 22.59
N GLU A 185 4.75 -5.82 22.93
CA GLU A 185 5.22 -7.10 22.45
C GLU A 185 4.94 -7.26 20.94
N THR A 186 3.70 -6.97 20.51
CA THR A 186 3.31 -6.98 19.09
C THR A 186 4.08 -5.93 18.30
N LYS A 187 4.22 -4.72 18.85
CA LYS A 187 4.99 -3.65 18.21
C LYS A 187 6.45 -4.05 17.99
N LYS A 188 7.09 -4.68 18.97
CA LYS A 188 8.50 -5.14 18.84
C LYS A 188 8.66 -6.10 17.65
N LEU A 189 7.80 -7.11 17.53
CA LEU A 189 7.84 -8.04 16.40
C LEU A 189 7.55 -7.31 15.08
N ALA A 190 6.55 -6.43 15.03
CA ALA A 190 6.21 -5.70 13.81
C ALA A 190 7.35 -4.75 13.37
N VAL A 191 8.04 -4.11 14.29
CA VAL A 191 9.19 -3.22 13.98
C VAL A 191 10.42 -4.02 13.55
N SER A 192 10.65 -5.22 14.08
CA SER A 192 11.81 -6.04 13.67
C SER A 192 11.79 -6.39 12.17
N VAL A 193 10.59 -6.50 11.55
CA VAL A 193 10.46 -6.70 10.11
C VAL A 193 11.03 -5.54 9.29
N LEU A 194 11.07 -4.33 9.87
CA LEU A 194 11.58 -3.11 9.22
C LEU A 194 13.07 -2.88 9.49
N GLU A 195 13.75 -3.78 10.20
CA GLU A 195 15.18 -3.63 10.47
C GLU A 195 16.00 -3.62 9.17
N GLY A 196 16.97 -2.70 9.11
CA GLY A 196 17.85 -2.55 7.94
C GLY A 196 17.26 -1.78 6.77
N ILE A 197 16.00 -1.33 6.84
CA ILE A 197 15.44 -0.43 5.83
C ILE A 197 15.38 1.02 6.33
N THR A 198 15.48 1.94 5.38
CA THR A 198 15.41 3.37 5.64
C THR A 198 14.02 3.88 5.28
N ILE A 199 13.31 4.46 6.25
CA ILE A 199 11.97 5.00 6.07
C ILE A 199 12.07 6.53 6.03
N ASP A 200 11.47 7.17 5.04
CA ASP A 200 11.45 8.62 4.97
C ASP A 200 10.34 9.21 5.88
N ASP A 201 10.58 10.43 6.36
CA ASP A 201 9.71 11.13 7.32
C ASP A 201 8.70 12.08 6.66
N LEU A 202 8.40 11.93 5.36
CA LEU A 202 7.53 12.78 4.54
C LEU A 202 8.10 14.18 4.22
N ASP A 203 9.29 14.52 4.71
CA ASP A 203 9.96 15.82 4.49
C ASP A 203 11.38 15.66 3.93
N ALA A 204 11.63 14.58 3.20
CA ALA A 204 12.95 14.22 2.65
C ALA A 204 14.02 13.88 3.72
N GLY A 205 13.66 13.74 4.98
CA GLY A 205 14.46 13.18 6.05
C GLY A 205 14.23 11.68 6.24
N PHE A 206 14.75 11.13 7.35
CA PHE A 206 14.61 9.72 7.69
C PHE A 206 14.02 9.56 9.09
N ASP A 207 13.15 8.56 9.25
CA ASP A 207 12.66 8.13 10.55
C ASP A 207 13.38 6.86 10.98
N ASP A 208 13.88 6.84 12.21
CA ASP A 208 14.65 5.73 12.77
C ASP A 208 13.85 4.84 13.73
N ALA A 209 12.57 5.07 13.85
CA ALA A 209 11.66 4.38 14.78
C ALA A 209 12.10 4.39 16.26
N LYS A 210 13.15 5.14 16.63
CA LYS A 210 13.66 5.18 18.01
C LYS A 210 12.74 5.98 18.93
N GLY A 211 12.55 5.45 20.14
CA GLY A 211 11.77 6.10 21.19
C GLY A 211 10.26 5.97 21.02
N TYR A 212 9.79 5.14 20.10
CA TYR A 212 8.39 4.73 20.06
C TYR A 212 8.13 3.67 21.12
N VAL A 213 7.20 3.90 22.02
CA VAL A 213 6.80 3.00 23.10
C VAL A 213 5.30 2.76 23.05
N SER A 214 4.87 1.56 23.39
CA SER A 214 3.48 1.29 23.65
C SER A 214 3.22 1.31 25.16
N LEU A 215 2.07 1.88 25.55
CA LEU A 215 1.60 1.80 26.93
C LEU A 215 0.78 0.53 27.20
N MET A 216 0.43 -0.20 26.16
CA MET A 216 -0.29 -1.47 26.28
C MET A 216 0.71 -2.62 26.33
N HIS A 217 0.49 -3.54 27.25
CA HIS A 217 1.22 -4.81 27.37
C HIS A 217 0.26 -5.98 27.22
N GLY A 218 0.74 -7.09 26.65
CA GLY A 218 -0.06 -8.27 26.41
C GLY A 218 0.82 -9.52 26.25
N GLU A 219 0.25 -10.56 25.69
CA GLU A 219 0.97 -11.78 25.39
C GLU A 219 2.03 -11.54 24.29
N ASN A 220 3.11 -12.29 24.33
CA ASN A 220 4.08 -12.27 23.26
C ASN A 220 3.45 -12.83 21.98
N PRO A 221 3.67 -12.20 20.81
CA PRO A 221 3.24 -12.77 19.55
C PRO A 221 3.83 -14.17 19.33
N GLU A 222 3.01 -15.07 18.82
CA GLU A 222 3.42 -16.40 18.44
C GLU A 222 3.88 -16.41 16.98
N VAL A 223 5.01 -17.06 16.69
CA VAL A 223 5.47 -17.31 15.31
C VAL A 223 5.60 -18.82 15.14
N LEU A 224 4.71 -19.39 14.34
CA LEU A 224 4.55 -20.84 14.19
C LEU A 224 4.85 -21.27 12.75
N ASN A 225 5.56 -22.38 12.60
CA ASN A 225 5.85 -22.98 11.30
C ASN A 225 5.34 -24.42 11.25
N PHE A 226 4.63 -24.75 10.17
CA PHE A 226 3.99 -26.04 9.97
C PHE A 226 4.61 -26.77 8.77
N SER A 227 4.39 -28.08 8.69
CA SER A 227 4.91 -28.91 7.60
C SER A 227 4.17 -28.66 6.28
N GLY A 228 2.87 -28.32 6.34
CA GLY A 228 2.04 -28.09 5.19
C GLY A 228 0.86 -27.14 5.47
N PHE A 229 0.21 -26.71 4.39
CA PHE A 229 -0.95 -25.81 4.45
C PHE A 229 -2.07 -26.35 5.34
N MET A 230 -2.38 -27.64 5.28
CA MET A 230 -3.49 -28.22 6.07
C MET A 230 -3.18 -28.15 7.55
N ASP A 231 -1.97 -28.51 7.96
CA ASP A 231 -1.54 -28.45 9.37
C ASP A 231 -1.62 -27.01 9.92
N GLU A 232 -1.23 -26.01 9.09
CA GLU A 232 -1.35 -24.61 9.45
C GLU A 232 -2.83 -24.17 9.56
N ALA A 233 -3.65 -24.54 8.58
CA ALA A 233 -5.06 -24.18 8.57
C ALA A 233 -5.83 -24.81 9.75
N ASP A 234 -5.55 -26.08 10.07
CA ASP A 234 -6.14 -26.78 11.20
C ASP A 234 -5.76 -26.09 12.52
N ALA A 235 -4.49 -25.74 12.72
CA ALA A 235 -4.05 -25.02 13.91
C ALA A 235 -4.70 -23.62 14.05
N ILE A 236 -4.92 -22.91 12.95
CA ILE A 236 -5.67 -21.64 12.95
C ILE A 236 -7.12 -21.89 13.35
N CYS A 237 -7.79 -22.91 12.79
CA CYS A 237 -9.18 -23.25 13.14
C CYS A 237 -9.33 -23.65 14.61
N GLU A 238 -8.42 -24.47 15.14
CA GLU A 238 -8.40 -24.83 16.57
C GLU A 238 -8.26 -23.60 17.48
N ARG A 239 -7.43 -22.64 17.08
CA ARG A 239 -7.25 -21.41 17.86
C ARG A 239 -8.48 -20.49 17.77
N ILE A 240 -9.15 -20.44 16.62
CA ILE A 240 -10.44 -19.72 16.45
C ILE A 240 -11.49 -20.35 17.36
N GLU A 241 -11.58 -21.69 17.41
CA GLU A 241 -12.51 -22.40 18.30
C GLU A 241 -12.25 -22.09 19.77
N GLN A 242 -10.99 -22.10 20.21
CA GLN A 242 -10.59 -21.75 21.58
C GLN A 242 -11.00 -20.31 21.95
N LEU A 243 -10.77 -19.35 21.05
CA LEU A 243 -11.13 -17.95 21.25
C LEU A 243 -12.66 -17.79 21.34
N ASN A 244 -13.40 -18.42 20.44
CA ASN A 244 -14.86 -18.36 20.43
C ASN A 244 -15.46 -19.03 21.67
N ALA A 245 -14.92 -20.16 22.12
CA ALA A 245 -15.30 -20.82 23.36
C ALA A 245 -14.99 -19.96 24.61
N ALA A 246 -13.98 -19.11 24.54
CA ALA A 246 -13.67 -18.13 25.58
C ALA A 246 -14.55 -16.86 25.52
N GLY A 247 -15.52 -16.79 24.59
CA GLY A 247 -16.47 -15.69 24.46
C GLY A 247 -15.99 -14.53 23.57
N VAL A 248 -14.97 -14.76 22.74
CA VAL A 248 -14.55 -13.78 21.72
C VAL A 248 -15.51 -13.84 20.55
N GLU A 249 -16.04 -12.69 20.17
CA GLU A 249 -16.93 -12.58 19.00
C GLU A 249 -16.15 -12.85 17.71
N LEU A 250 -16.76 -13.57 16.75
CA LEU A 250 -16.06 -13.95 15.52
C LEU A 250 -15.60 -12.73 14.70
N HIS A 251 -16.33 -11.62 14.76
CA HIS A 251 -15.95 -10.40 14.06
C HIS A 251 -14.72 -9.67 14.67
N ASP A 252 -14.29 -10.04 15.85
CA ASP A 252 -13.06 -9.56 16.50
C ASP A 252 -11.81 -10.38 16.13
N ILE A 253 -12.00 -11.48 15.38
CA ILE A 253 -10.95 -12.36 14.89
C ILE A 253 -10.74 -12.12 13.40
N CYS A 254 -9.49 -11.93 12.98
CA CYS A 254 -9.16 -11.77 11.57
C CYS A 254 -8.01 -12.68 11.14
N VAL A 255 -8.18 -13.33 9.98
CA VAL A 255 -7.13 -14.09 9.30
C VAL A 255 -6.72 -13.32 8.04
N VAL A 256 -5.45 -12.97 7.98
CA VAL A 256 -4.88 -12.13 6.93
C VAL A 256 -3.86 -12.91 6.14
N ALA A 257 -3.95 -12.89 4.81
CA ALA A 257 -3.00 -13.53 3.90
C ALA A 257 -2.44 -12.55 2.87
N ARG A 258 -1.33 -12.89 2.22
CA ARG A 258 -0.68 -12.01 1.23
C ARG A 258 -1.47 -11.90 -0.07
N THR A 259 -2.11 -12.97 -0.53
CA THR A 259 -2.83 -13.03 -1.82
C THR A 259 -4.30 -13.37 -1.63
N ASN A 260 -5.13 -13.08 -2.65
CA ASN A 260 -6.53 -13.45 -2.63
C ASN A 260 -6.73 -14.97 -2.59
N ASP A 261 -5.95 -15.71 -3.40
CA ASP A 261 -6.07 -17.17 -3.46
C ASP A 261 -5.77 -17.82 -2.11
N LEU A 262 -4.73 -17.33 -1.42
CA LEU A 262 -4.37 -17.84 -0.10
C LEU A 262 -5.43 -17.47 0.96
N ARG A 263 -5.94 -16.23 0.94
CA ARG A 263 -7.07 -15.82 1.78
C ARG A 263 -8.29 -16.71 1.57
N ASP A 264 -8.64 -16.99 0.31
CA ASP A 264 -9.82 -17.80 -0.02
C ASP A 264 -9.63 -19.26 0.39
N SER A 265 -8.40 -19.76 0.33
CA SER A 265 -8.04 -21.09 0.86
C SER A 265 -8.28 -21.18 2.35
N TYR A 266 -7.77 -20.23 3.16
CA TYR A 266 -8.05 -20.20 4.61
C TYR A 266 -9.53 -20.00 4.90
N SER A 267 -10.22 -19.13 4.17
CA SER A 267 -11.67 -18.95 4.32
C SER A 267 -12.45 -20.25 4.11
N SER A 268 -12.02 -21.07 3.15
CA SER A 268 -12.61 -22.37 2.87
C SER A 268 -12.43 -23.35 4.04
N GLU A 269 -11.22 -23.42 4.61
CA GLU A 269 -10.95 -24.33 5.74
C GLU A 269 -11.68 -23.88 7.02
N ILE A 270 -11.74 -22.59 7.31
CA ILE A 270 -12.51 -22.02 8.43
C ILE A 270 -14.00 -22.38 8.30
N LYS A 271 -14.57 -22.31 7.10
CA LYS A 271 -15.96 -22.72 6.85
C LYS A 271 -16.18 -24.23 7.04
N LYS A 272 -15.23 -25.06 6.61
CA LYS A 272 -15.29 -26.51 6.84
C LYS A 272 -15.22 -26.87 8.33
N ALA A 273 -14.50 -26.07 9.12
CA ALA A 273 -14.46 -26.19 10.58
C ALA A 273 -15.75 -25.69 11.28
N GLY A 274 -16.74 -25.20 10.52
CA GLY A 274 -18.04 -24.79 11.04
C GLY A 274 -18.21 -23.34 11.40
N PHE A 275 -17.24 -22.46 11.04
CA PHE A 275 -17.32 -21.03 11.31
C PHE A 275 -17.69 -20.25 10.05
N GLU A 276 -18.62 -19.30 10.18
CA GLU A 276 -18.88 -18.35 9.11
C GLU A 276 -17.69 -17.41 8.90
N THR A 277 -17.48 -16.97 7.66
CA THR A 277 -16.41 -16.02 7.31
C THR A 277 -16.97 -14.80 6.61
N TYR A 278 -16.41 -13.63 6.93
CA TYR A 278 -16.70 -12.38 6.25
C TYR A 278 -15.45 -11.86 5.52
N SER A 279 -15.49 -11.88 4.18
CA SER A 279 -14.39 -11.38 3.35
C SER A 279 -14.43 -9.86 3.24
N ILE A 280 -13.37 -9.20 3.69
CA ILE A 280 -13.20 -7.74 3.56
C ILE A 280 -12.80 -7.42 2.11
N LYS A 281 -13.72 -6.80 1.36
CA LYS A 281 -13.56 -6.49 -0.07
C LYS A 281 -13.01 -5.08 -0.28
N ALA A 282 -12.52 -4.84 -1.52
CA ALA A 282 -11.91 -3.58 -1.93
C ALA A 282 -12.79 -2.33 -1.74
N ASN A 283 -14.09 -2.47 -2.03
CA ASN A 283 -15.03 -1.34 -2.11
C ASN A 283 -16.09 -1.38 -1.00
N GLY A 284 -15.84 -2.13 0.09
CA GLY A 284 -16.76 -2.23 1.22
C GLY A 284 -16.10 -1.79 2.51
N SER A 285 -16.79 -0.96 3.29
CA SER A 285 -16.45 -0.80 4.71
C SER A 285 -16.67 -2.14 5.43
N GLU A 286 -15.85 -2.44 6.42
CA GLU A 286 -16.12 -3.54 7.32
C GLU A 286 -17.51 -3.33 7.94
N ASN A 287 -18.34 -4.38 7.91
CA ASN A 287 -19.64 -4.36 8.57
C ASN A 287 -19.59 -5.30 9.77
N ARG A 288 -19.55 -4.75 10.97
CA ARG A 288 -19.51 -5.50 12.22
C ARG A 288 -20.85 -6.17 12.57
N ASP A 289 -21.96 -5.73 11.97
CA ASP A 289 -23.27 -6.35 12.17
C ASP A 289 -23.38 -7.73 11.48
N VAL A 290 -22.47 -8.04 10.56
CA VAL A 290 -22.40 -9.36 9.92
C VAL A 290 -21.47 -10.23 10.74
N ASP A 291 -22.00 -11.35 11.24
CA ASP A 291 -21.21 -12.32 12.00
C ASP A 291 -20.21 -13.06 11.09
N GLY A 292 -19.17 -13.65 11.69
CA GLY A 292 -18.15 -14.45 11.03
C GLY A 292 -16.72 -13.95 11.23
N VAL A 293 -15.79 -14.88 11.12
CA VAL A 293 -14.35 -14.59 11.16
C VAL A 293 -13.98 -13.71 9.97
N ARG A 294 -13.30 -12.60 10.23
CA ARG A 294 -12.81 -11.70 9.18
C ARG A 294 -11.68 -12.35 8.41
N VAL A 295 -11.78 -12.35 7.08
CA VAL A 295 -10.70 -12.81 6.20
C VAL A 295 -10.35 -11.72 5.21
N ALA A 296 -9.06 -11.39 5.09
CA ALA A 296 -8.61 -10.27 4.28
C ALA A 296 -7.24 -10.52 3.66
N THR A 297 -6.88 -9.70 2.66
CA THR A 297 -5.48 -9.58 2.28
C THR A 297 -4.78 -8.53 3.14
N MET A 298 -3.45 -8.60 3.25
CA MET A 298 -2.65 -7.63 4.02
C MET A 298 -2.92 -6.18 3.62
N HIS A 299 -3.24 -5.91 2.35
CA HIS A 299 -3.60 -4.57 1.88
C HIS A 299 -4.95 -4.09 2.43
N ARG A 300 -5.89 -5.00 2.65
CA ARG A 300 -7.27 -4.67 3.03
C ARG A 300 -7.47 -4.41 4.52
N VAL A 301 -6.52 -4.81 5.33
CA VAL A 301 -6.58 -4.55 6.78
C VAL A 301 -6.00 -3.20 7.17
N LYS A 302 -5.43 -2.45 6.23
CA LYS A 302 -4.97 -1.09 6.51
C LYS A 302 -6.15 -0.23 6.96
N GLY A 303 -5.97 0.51 8.07
CA GLY A 303 -7.03 1.32 8.68
C GLY A 303 -8.01 0.54 9.57
N LEU A 304 -7.96 -0.80 9.59
CA LEU A 304 -8.81 -1.64 10.43
C LEU A 304 -8.06 -2.11 11.68
N GLU A 305 -8.81 -2.69 12.63
CA GLU A 305 -8.29 -3.19 13.91
C GLU A 305 -9.08 -4.42 14.34
N PHE A 306 -8.36 -5.41 14.89
CA PHE A 306 -8.95 -6.67 15.36
C PHE A 306 -8.37 -7.03 16.72
N GLN A 307 -9.18 -7.62 17.60
CA GLN A 307 -8.69 -8.05 18.89
C GLN A 307 -7.66 -9.18 18.74
N HIS A 308 -7.94 -10.15 17.87
CA HIS A 308 -7.11 -11.31 17.60
C HIS A 308 -6.80 -11.41 16.11
N LEU A 309 -5.52 -11.42 15.78
CA LEU A 309 -5.07 -11.42 14.39
C LEU A 309 -4.17 -12.61 14.09
N PHE A 310 -4.47 -13.30 13.00
CA PHE A 310 -3.63 -14.30 12.38
C PHE A 310 -3.04 -13.72 11.08
N VAL A 311 -1.72 -13.64 10.99
CA VAL A 311 -1.04 -13.32 9.72
C VAL A 311 -0.53 -14.64 9.16
N ALA A 312 -1.30 -15.19 8.23
CA ALA A 312 -1.18 -16.57 7.77
C ALA A 312 -0.43 -16.70 6.44
N GLY A 313 0.30 -17.80 6.28
CA GLY A 313 1.04 -18.12 5.07
C GLY A 313 2.22 -17.20 4.79
N VAL A 314 2.96 -16.81 5.84
CA VAL A 314 4.16 -15.97 5.71
C VAL A 314 5.34 -16.82 5.23
N ASN A 315 5.20 -17.35 4.02
CA ASN A 315 6.15 -18.24 3.38
C ASN A 315 7.11 -17.50 2.46
N ASP A 316 8.33 -18.03 2.29
CA ASP A 316 9.37 -17.44 1.41
C ASP A 316 8.96 -17.35 -0.07
N ASP A 317 7.99 -18.16 -0.51
CA ASP A 317 7.43 -18.11 -1.89
C ASP A 317 6.24 -17.15 -2.04
N LYS A 318 5.69 -16.62 -0.95
CA LYS A 318 4.54 -15.72 -0.91
C LYS A 318 4.88 -14.31 -0.42
N LEU A 319 5.87 -14.18 0.45
CA LEU A 319 6.28 -12.90 1.03
C LEU A 319 7.81 -12.83 1.14
N PRO A 320 8.50 -11.97 0.36
CA PRO A 320 7.97 -11.09 -0.68
C PRO A 320 7.34 -11.84 -1.85
N LEU A 321 6.41 -11.18 -2.55
CA LEU A 321 5.67 -11.80 -3.66
C LEU A 321 6.61 -12.11 -4.84
N LYS A 322 6.82 -13.39 -5.14
CA LYS A 322 7.76 -13.84 -6.20
C LYS A 322 7.26 -13.62 -7.63
N SER A 323 5.99 -13.27 -7.82
CA SER A 323 5.49 -12.86 -9.14
C SER A 323 6.06 -11.50 -9.59
N PHE A 324 6.71 -10.77 -8.68
CA PHE A 324 7.47 -9.59 -9.04
C PHE A 324 8.78 -10.00 -9.75
N ILE A 325 8.87 -9.67 -11.03
CA ILE A 325 10.06 -9.94 -11.86
C ILE A 325 10.62 -8.61 -12.32
N SER A 326 11.81 -8.25 -11.83
CA SER A 326 12.57 -7.11 -12.31
C SER A 326 14.06 -7.41 -12.26
N ASN A 327 14.80 -6.91 -13.25
CA ASN A 327 16.26 -6.91 -13.27
C ASN A 327 16.85 -5.58 -12.77
N ASP A 328 16.00 -4.64 -12.36
CA ASP A 328 16.40 -3.34 -11.84
C ASP A 328 16.66 -3.42 -10.33
N PRO A 329 17.91 -3.22 -9.86
CA PRO A 329 18.23 -3.30 -8.43
C PRO A 329 17.46 -2.30 -7.57
N VAL A 330 17.07 -1.15 -8.12
CA VAL A 330 16.27 -0.14 -7.41
C VAL A 330 14.85 -0.66 -7.23
N GLU A 331 14.25 -1.22 -8.27
CA GLU A 331 12.91 -1.81 -8.19
C GLU A 331 12.84 -2.99 -7.23
N ILE A 332 13.85 -3.87 -7.27
CA ILE A 332 13.95 -5.02 -6.35
C ILE A 332 14.00 -4.54 -4.90
N ARG A 333 14.84 -3.54 -4.62
CA ARG A 333 14.95 -2.97 -3.27
C ARG A 333 13.66 -2.29 -2.81
N GLU A 334 13.03 -1.50 -3.68
CA GLU A 334 11.77 -0.82 -3.34
C GLU A 334 10.63 -1.83 -3.15
N HIS A 335 10.63 -2.94 -3.90
CA HIS A 335 9.69 -4.04 -3.70
C HIS A 335 9.89 -4.68 -2.32
N ASP A 336 11.12 -5.02 -1.93
CA ASP A 336 11.42 -5.58 -0.61
C ASP A 336 10.96 -4.65 0.52
N ILE A 337 11.25 -3.34 0.42
CA ILE A 337 10.80 -2.33 1.39
C ILE A 337 9.27 -2.29 1.49
N SER A 338 8.58 -2.30 0.36
CA SER A 338 7.12 -2.27 0.29
C SER A 338 6.46 -3.52 0.90
N GLU A 339 7.03 -4.71 0.64
CA GLU A 339 6.53 -5.98 1.21
C GLU A 339 6.77 -6.06 2.73
N ARG A 340 7.91 -5.55 3.22
CA ARG A 340 8.18 -5.44 4.67
C ARG A 340 7.21 -4.46 5.34
N ALA A 341 6.98 -3.30 4.74
CA ALA A 341 6.01 -2.33 5.23
C ALA A 341 4.59 -2.91 5.27
N LEU A 342 4.23 -3.70 4.26
CA LEU A 342 2.93 -4.37 4.20
C LEU A 342 2.75 -5.40 5.33
N LEU A 343 3.78 -6.20 5.60
CA LEU A 343 3.78 -7.15 6.72
C LEU A 343 3.71 -6.42 8.07
N HIS A 344 4.51 -5.36 8.23
CA HIS A 344 4.47 -4.49 9.41
C HIS A 344 3.06 -3.92 9.66
N VAL A 345 2.45 -3.35 8.61
CA VAL A 345 1.09 -2.81 8.70
C VAL A 345 0.09 -3.89 9.11
N ALA A 346 0.17 -5.08 8.49
CA ALA A 346 -0.72 -6.18 8.85
C ALA A 346 -0.57 -6.57 10.33
N MET A 347 0.64 -6.78 10.82
CA MET A 347 0.90 -7.14 12.22
C MET A 347 0.38 -6.10 13.21
N THR A 348 0.53 -4.80 12.89
CA THR A 348 0.09 -3.70 13.77
C THR A 348 -1.43 -3.54 13.83
N ARG A 349 -2.21 -4.35 13.13
CA ARG A 349 -3.68 -4.40 13.25
C ARG A 349 -4.17 -5.22 14.45
N ALA A 350 -3.28 -5.96 15.11
CA ALA A 350 -3.59 -6.74 16.29
C ALA A 350 -3.64 -5.86 17.55
N MET A 351 -4.74 -5.92 18.29
CA MET A 351 -4.91 -5.17 19.54
C MET A 351 -4.52 -6.00 20.77
N LYS A 352 -4.90 -7.29 20.84
CA LYS A 352 -4.66 -8.18 21.97
C LYS A 352 -3.65 -9.28 21.67
N SER A 353 -3.88 -10.08 20.65
CA SER A 353 -2.99 -11.17 20.29
C SER A 353 -2.66 -11.18 18.80
N LEU A 354 -1.44 -11.55 18.50
CA LEU A 354 -0.91 -11.74 17.15
C LEU A 354 -0.31 -13.15 17.04
N VAL A 355 -0.78 -13.89 16.06
CA VAL A 355 -0.20 -15.17 15.65
C VAL A 355 0.26 -15.04 14.21
N VAL A 356 1.54 -15.27 13.95
CA VAL A 356 2.11 -15.30 12.61
C VAL A 356 2.39 -16.74 12.25
N THR A 357 1.83 -17.21 11.15
CA THR A 357 1.95 -18.61 10.74
C THR A 357 2.57 -18.75 9.36
N SER A 358 3.22 -19.88 9.14
CA SER A 358 3.81 -20.26 7.86
C SER A 358 3.79 -21.77 7.70
N HIS A 359 3.89 -22.25 6.46
CA HIS A 359 4.08 -23.67 6.14
C HIS A 359 5.23 -23.84 5.14
N GLY A 360 6.09 -24.82 5.40
CA GLY A 360 7.31 -25.04 4.63
C GLY A 360 8.41 -24.03 4.98
N LYS A 361 8.98 -23.35 3.96
CA LYS A 361 10.06 -22.39 4.20
C LYS A 361 9.49 -21.04 4.63
N VAL A 362 9.85 -20.62 5.82
CA VAL A 362 9.45 -19.33 6.41
C VAL A 362 10.04 -18.17 5.60
N SER A 363 9.30 -17.10 5.46
CA SER A 363 9.78 -15.84 4.86
C SER A 363 11.02 -15.32 5.61
N HIS A 364 12.01 -14.90 4.87
CA HIS A 364 13.23 -14.30 5.43
C HIS A 364 12.96 -12.97 6.17
N PHE A 365 11.76 -12.39 6.06
CA PHE A 365 11.36 -11.23 6.85
C PHE A 365 11.15 -11.54 8.34
N LEU A 366 10.87 -12.79 8.69
CA LEU A 366 10.68 -13.24 10.07
C LEU A 366 11.98 -13.81 10.69
N VAL A 367 13.00 -14.05 9.89
CA VAL A 367 14.30 -14.52 10.38
C VAL A 367 15.07 -13.29 10.85
N VAL A 368 14.87 -12.93 12.12
CA VAL A 368 15.72 -11.95 12.81
C VAL A 368 17.01 -12.69 13.19
N GLY A 369 18.15 -12.24 12.66
CA GLY A 369 19.48 -12.79 12.92
C GLY A 369 19.97 -12.49 14.34
#